data_6571229f6d5d077178b1fe42c3f8d988
#
_entry.id   6571229f6d5d077178b1fe42c3f8d988
#
_cell.length_a   1.000
_cell.length_b   1.000
_cell.length_c   1.000
_cell.angle_alpha   90.00
_cell.angle_beta   90.00
_cell.angle_gamma   90.00
#
_symmetry.space_group_name_H-M   'P 1'
#
loop_
_entity.id
_entity.type
_entity.pdbx_description
1 polymer ?
#
loop_
_entity_poly.entity_id
_entity_poly.type
_entity_poly.pdbx_seq_one_letter_code
_entity_poly.pdbx_strand_id
1 'polypeptide(L)'
;MEHSEILVVGGGNAGISLAARLLRDGAGDVTLVAPQPVHRYKPLLNYVAGGQATMAELERPMADLVPDGCRWVRDAVESVDPAAMTVRTRGGRVLHCSTMVLCPGLVEDWDATPGLHSAYAEGWAASSYVPGSTPTVWPRLTSLRGGSVLFTVPPEPASCGPTALKPLFLACDHWRRTGVLADLQVRLVLPAATATGLTEADRFLEDAFAGLGVEVLRESVVERVDGDLHSVTLSTPTGSRVLGDLDFAHAVPHYRAPRFVADAGLSADRSPGLVDVDPETLRHREHGGVWAIGDAADLATRPSGGALRKQVDVLARNLTAARTGRALKRYDGYTVMPITVSRRTLMLNEVERDGRPSPSVPLIDPFVPRRWQWAFDRYGLPQVYWRRILRGKV
;
A
#
# COMPACT_ATOMS: atom_id res chain seq x y z
N MET A 1 26.34 -21.02 -12.42
CA MET A 1 25.43 -20.46 -11.38
C MET A 1 25.46 -18.94 -11.52
N GLU A 2 24.30 -18.31 -11.53
CA GLU A 2 24.23 -16.85 -11.65
C GLU A 2 24.43 -16.24 -10.26
N HIS A 3 25.41 -15.37 -10.11
CA HIS A 3 25.70 -14.66 -8.87
C HIS A 3 25.45 -13.17 -9.03
N SER A 4 25.02 -12.52 -7.96
CA SER A 4 24.87 -11.06 -7.85
C SER A 4 25.47 -10.57 -6.53
N GLU A 5 26.08 -9.42 -6.52
CA GLU A 5 26.50 -8.79 -5.27
C GLU A 5 25.27 -8.40 -4.42
N ILE A 6 24.29 -7.72 -5.04
CA ILE A 6 23.05 -7.32 -4.39
C ILE A 6 21.87 -7.81 -5.23
N LEU A 7 21.02 -8.64 -4.64
CA LEU A 7 19.80 -9.14 -5.24
C LEU A 7 18.58 -8.47 -4.59
N VAL A 8 17.78 -7.78 -5.38
CA VAL A 8 16.56 -7.09 -4.94
C VAL A 8 15.34 -7.86 -5.42
N VAL A 9 14.53 -8.35 -4.49
CA VAL A 9 13.29 -9.08 -4.77
C VAL A 9 12.11 -8.11 -4.73
N GLY A 10 11.48 -7.89 -5.89
CA GLY A 10 10.30 -7.03 -6.03
C GLY A 10 10.56 -5.75 -6.84
N GLY A 11 9.79 -5.56 -7.93
CA GLY A 11 9.88 -4.43 -8.87
C GLY A 11 8.87 -3.30 -8.59
N GLY A 12 8.44 -3.16 -7.34
CA GLY A 12 7.61 -2.04 -6.91
C GLY A 12 8.41 -0.75 -6.69
N ASN A 13 7.77 0.25 -6.05
CA ASN A 13 8.43 1.50 -5.67
C ASN A 13 9.74 1.25 -4.91
N ALA A 14 9.71 0.38 -3.89
CA ALA A 14 10.86 0.07 -3.05
C ALA A 14 12.04 -0.47 -3.86
N GLY A 15 11.81 -1.53 -4.66
CA GLY A 15 12.89 -2.21 -5.38
C GLY A 15 13.53 -1.38 -6.47
N ILE A 16 12.72 -0.71 -7.31
CA ILE A 16 13.26 0.15 -8.38
C ILE A 16 14.03 1.33 -7.78
N SER A 17 13.45 2.01 -6.77
CA SER A 17 14.08 3.16 -6.13
C SER A 17 15.39 2.79 -5.46
N LEU A 18 15.42 1.62 -4.78
CA LEU A 18 16.63 1.12 -4.15
C LEU A 18 17.71 0.75 -5.18
N ALA A 19 17.34 -0.03 -6.21
CA ALA A 19 18.28 -0.40 -7.28
C ALA A 19 18.89 0.85 -7.96
N ALA A 20 18.04 1.83 -8.26
CA ALA A 20 18.49 3.10 -8.82
C ALA A 20 19.43 3.87 -7.89
N ARG A 21 19.13 3.87 -6.58
CA ARG A 21 19.98 4.54 -5.58
C ARG A 21 21.32 3.85 -5.42
N LEU A 22 21.34 2.53 -5.32
CA LEU A 22 22.56 1.74 -5.18
C LEU A 22 23.52 1.94 -6.36
N LEU A 23 23.02 1.85 -7.59
CA LEU A 23 23.81 2.09 -8.80
C LEU A 23 24.35 3.53 -8.85
N ARG A 24 23.57 4.51 -8.44
CA ARG A 24 24.04 5.92 -8.33
C ARG A 24 25.12 6.10 -7.26
N ASP A 25 25.05 5.33 -6.18
CA ASP A 25 26.03 5.36 -5.09
C ASP A 25 27.27 4.49 -5.42
N GLY A 26 27.33 3.89 -6.64
CA GLY A 26 28.50 3.19 -7.16
C GLY A 26 28.49 1.67 -6.97
N ALA A 27 27.34 1.06 -6.62
CA ALA A 27 27.23 -0.40 -6.62
C ALA A 27 27.36 -0.96 -8.07
N GLY A 28 28.23 -1.95 -8.28
CA GLY A 28 28.54 -2.47 -9.60
C GLY A 28 27.63 -3.59 -10.09
N ASP A 29 27.09 -4.40 -9.19
CA ASP A 29 26.31 -5.61 -9.55
C ASP A 29 24.99 -5.65 -8.73
N VAL A 30 23.94 -5.11 -9.34
CA VAL A 30 22.59 -5.09 -8.79
C VAL A 30 21.66 -5.88 -9.70
N THR A 31 21.01 -6.91 -9.17
CA THR A 31 19.98 -7.68 -9.87
C THR A 31 18.61 -7.42 -9.25
N LEU A 32 17.63 -7.11 -10.09
CA LEU A 32 16.22 -6.95 -9.72
C LEU A 32 15.41 -8.15 -10.24
N VAL A 33 14.70 -8.84 -9.35
CA VAL A 33 13.78 -9.93 -9.72
C VAL A 33 12.33 -9.43 -9.62
N ALA A 34 11.65 -9.36 -10.75
CA ALA A 34 10.27 -8.86 -10.80
C ALA A 34 9.55 -9.36 -12.07
N PRO A 35 8.36 -9.98 -11.94
CA PRO A 35 7.62 -10.54 -13.07
C PRO A 35 6.81 -9.51 -13.87
N GLN A 36 6.46 -8.37 -13.28
CA GLN A 36 5.49 -7.45 -13.85
C GLN A 36 6.04 -6.71 -15.08
N PRO A 37 5.32 -6.72 -16.22
CA PRO A 37 5.71 -5.95 -17.40
C PRO A 37 5.36 -4.46 -17.27
N VAL A 38 4.42 -4.12 -16.39
CA VAL A 38 3.92 -2.76 -16.17
C VAL A 38 4.09 -2.38 -14.71
N HIS A 39 4.69 -1.23 -14.50
CA HIS A 39 4.79 -0.61 -13.18
C HIS A 39 3.66 0.39 -12.97
N ARG A 40 3.08 0.41 -11.75
CA ARG A 40 1.97 1.28 -11.39
C ARG A 40 2.31 2.20 -10.24
N TYR A 41 2.01 3.49 -10.40
CA TYR A 41 2.01 4.43 -9.29
C TYR A 41 0.70 4.28 -8.50
N LYS A 42 0.66 3.30 -7.58
CA LYS A 42 -0.54 2.88 -6.84
C LYS A 42 -1.34 4.01 -6.18
N PRO A 43 -0.74 5.11 -5.62
CA PRO A 43 -1.53 6.18 -5.00
C PRO A 43 -2.58 6.82 -5.92
N LEU A 44 -2.37 6.84 -7.25
CA LEU A 44 -3.37 7.34 -8.20
C LEU A 44 -4.57 6.40 -8.40
N LEU A 45 -4.52 5.13 -8.01
CA LEU A 45 -5.66 4.22 -8.09
C LEU A 45 -6.86 4.76 -7.33
N ASN A 46 -6.65 5.35 -6.14
CA ASN A 46 -7.72 5.99 -5.39
C ASN A 46 -8.36 7.17 -6.13
N TYR A 47 -7.57 7.90 -6.92
CA TYR A 47 -8.09 8.98 -7.75
C TYR A 47 -8.80 8.47 -9.01
N VAL A 48 -8.38 7.33 -9.58
CA VAL A 48 -9.13 6.66 -10.64
C VAL A 48 -10.49 6.22 -10.12
N ALA A 49 -10.53 5.57 -8.96
CA ALA A 49 -11.76 5.16 -8.28
C ALA A 49 -12.63 6.34 -7.83
N GLY A 50 -12.08 7.55 -7.75
CA GLY A 50 -12.78 8.81 -7.46
C GLY A 50 -13.03 9.71 -8.68
N GLY A 51 -12.82 9.21 -9.90
CA GLY A 51 -13.07 9.93 -11.14
C GLY A 51 -12.16 11.13 -11.39
N GLN A 52 -10.96 11.16 -10.80
CA GLN A 52 -10.02 12.27 -10.91
C GLN A 52 -8.71 11.91 -11.61
N ALA A 53 -8.53 10.65 -12.00
CA ALA A 53 -7.37 10.16 -12.77
C ALA A 53 -7.79 9.05 -13.72
N THR A 54 -6.88 8.66 -14.61
CA THR A 54 -7.04 7.52 -15.51
C THR A 54 -5.93 6.50 -15.29
N MET A 55 -6.14 5.23 -15.69
CA MET A 55 -5.12 4.19 -15.60
C MET A 55 -3.85 4.56 -16.39
N ALA A 56 -3.99 5.20 -17.54
CA ALA A 56 -2.86 5.62 -18.36
C ALA A 56 -1.91 6.62 -17.66
N GLU A 57 -2.42 7.42 -16.72
CA GLU A 57 -1.60 8.36 -15.96
C GLU A 57 -0.66 7.66 -14.97
N LEU A 58 -1.06 6.50 -14.47
CA LEU A 58 -0.33 5.78 -13.40
C LEU A 58 0.49 4.57 -13.91
N GLU A 59 0.40 4.22 -15.17
CA GLU A 59 1.09 3.06 -15.74
C GLU A 59 2.29 3.45 -16.59
N ARG A 60 3.38 2.70 -16.47
CA ARG A 60 4.57 2.80 -17.35
C ARG A 60 5.11 1.39 -17.60
N PRO A 61 5.67 1.11 -18.79
CA PRO A 61 6.41 -0.13 -19.03
C PRO A 61 7.53 -0.29 -18.01
N MET A 62 7.65 -1.47 -17.41
CA MET A 62 8.70 -1.75 -16.42
C MET A 62 10.10 -1.57 -17.04
N ALA A 63 10.26 -1.92 -18.31
CA ALA A 63 11.53 -1.78 -19.04
C ALA A 63 12.06 -0.34 -19.07
N ASP A 64 11.17 0.66 -19.08
CA ASP A 64 11.55 2.08 -19.12
C ASP A 64 12.01 2.60 -17.74
N LEU A 65 11.78 1.80 -16.68
CA LEU A 65 12.00 2.20 -15.28
C LEU A 65 13.14 1.45 -14.61
N VAL A 66 13.48 0.25 -15.10
CA VAL A 66 14.66 -0.47 -14.63
C VAL A 66 15.89 0.41 -14.85
N PRO A 67 16.70 0.67 -13.81
CA PRO A 67 17.86 1.54 -13.94
C PRO A 67 18.92 0.96 -14.88
N ASP A 68 19.58 1.81 -15.64
CA ASP A 68 20.73 1.42 -16.45
C ASP A 68 21.80 0.76 -15.57
N GLY A 69 22.34 -0.38 -16.03
CA GLY A 69 23.29 -1.18 -15.25
C GLY A 69 22.64 -2.15 -14.26
N CYS A 70 21.32 -2.13 -14.06
CA CYS A 70 20.61 -3.13 -13.28
C CYS A 70 20.25 -4.33 -14.15
N ARG A 71 20.64 -5.53 -13.72
CA ARG A 71 20.18 -6.76 -14.36
C ARG A 71 18.76 -7.07 -13.94
N TRP A 72 17.83 -7.06 -14.89
CA TRP A 72 16.43 -7.41 -14.61
C TRP A 72 16.14 -8.87 -14.96
N VAL A 73 15.76 -9.65 -13.95
CA VAL A 73 15.23 -11.01 -14.08
C VAL A 73 13.70 -10.90 -14.10
N ARG A 74 13.12 -11.02 -15.28
CA ARG A 74 11.67 -10.92 -15.50
C ARG A 74 10.99 -12.24 -15.15
N ASP A 75 10.96 -12.54 -13.84
CA ASP A 75 10.37 -13.77 -13.31
C ASP A 75 9.86 -13.56 -11.88
N ALA A 76 8.95 -14.42 -11.43
CA ALA A 76 8.43 -14.40 -10.07
C ALA A 76 9.31 -15.26 -9.15
N VAL A 77 9.55 -14.80 -7.93
CA VAL A 77 10.21 -15.60 -6.89
C VAL A 77 9.24 -16.69 -6.43
N GLU A 78 9.73 -17.91 -6.39
CA GLU A 78 9.06 -19.10 -5.87
C GLU A 78 9.47 -19.37 -4.43
N SER A 79 10.78 -19.40 -4.16
CA SER A 79 11.32 -19.65 -2.83
C SER A 79 12.62 -18.90 -2.59
N VAL A 80 12.96 -18.76 -1.31
CA VAL A 80 14.17 -18.11 -0.82
C VAL A 80 14.83 -19.04 0.20
N ASP A 81 16.14 -19.18 0.12
CA ASP A 81 16.96 -19.82 1.17
C ASP A 81 17.91 -18.76 1.74
N PRO A 82 17.60 -18.23 2.95
CA PRO A 82 18.41 -17.18 3.55
C PRO A 82 19.76 -17.67 4.07
N ALA A 83 19.91 -18.97 4.37
CA ALA A 83 21.18 -19.55 4.82
C ALA A 83 22.15 -19.76 3.65
N ALA A 84 21.64 -20.27 2.52
CA ALA A 84 22.41 -20.43 1.29
C ALA A 84 22.54 -19.14 0.48
N MET A 85 21.85 -18.07 0.87
CA MET A 85 21.75 -16.80 0.13
C MET A 85 21.34 -17.02 -1.33
N THR A 86 20.25 -17.77 -1.54
CA THR A 86 19.74 -18.12 -2.86
C THR A 86 18.27 -17.76 -3.01
N VAL A 87 17.89 -17.42 -4.24
CA VAL A 87 16.52 -17.21 -4.67
C VAL A 87 16.21 -18.11 -5.86
N ARG A 88 15.15 -18.90 -5.76
CA ARG A 88 14.59 -19.68 -6.86
C ARG A 88 13.43 -18.95 -7.47
N THR A 89 13.40 -18.87 -8.79
CA THR A 89 12.28 -18.30 -9.54
C THR A 89 11.35 -19.39 -10.05
N ARG A 90 10.11 -19.02 -10.39
CA ARG A 90 9.11 -19.97 -10.96
C ARG A 90 9.56 -20.58 -12.29
N GLY A 91 10.36 -19.86 -13.07
CA GLY A 91 10.97 -20.37 -14.28
C GLY A 91 12.16 -21.30 -14.04
N GLY A 92 12.43 -21.68 -12.77
CA GLY A 92 13.48 -22.65 -12.39
C GLY A 92 14.90 -22.09 -12.28
N ARG A 93 15.11 -20.78 -12.43
CA ARG A 93 16.44 -20.16 -12.25
C ARG A 93 16.78 -20.13 -10.78
N VAL A 94 18.06 -20.40 -10.46
CA VAL A 94 18.63 -20.26 -9.13
C VAL A 94 19.67 -19.14 -9.16
N LEU A 95 19.40 -18.11 -8.36
CA LEU A 95 20.23 -16.90 -8.25
C LEU A 95 20.89 -16.90 -6.89
N HIS A 96 22.23 -16.77 -6.86
CA HIS A 96 23.02 -16.61 -5.64
C HIS A 96 23.31 -15.13 -5.41
N CYS A 97 23.41 -14.69 -4.16
CA CYS A 97 23.76 -13.31 -3.84
C CYS A 97 24.60 -13.19 -2.57
N SER A 98 25.38 -12.12 -2.48
CA SER A 98 26.08 -11.76 -1.24
C SER A 98 25.19 -10.98 -0.28
N THR A 99 24.24 -10.22 -0.83
CA THR A 99 23.24 -9.43 -0.08
C THR A 99 21.87 -9.60 -0.72
N MET A 100 20.87 -9.92 0.09
CA MET A 100 19.48 -10.08 -0.33
C MET A 100 18.62 -8.98 0.24
N VAL A 101 17.85 -8.29 -0.63
CA VAL A 101 16.88 -7.27 -0.19
C VAL A 101 15.48 -7.70 -0.60
N LEU A 102 14.61 -7.88 0.38
CA LEU A 102 13.22 -8.27 0.18
C LEU A 102 12.31 -7.04 0.20
N CYS A 103 11.67 -6.77 -0.91
CA CYS A 103 10.66 -5.72 -1.05
C CYS A 103 9.54 -6.14 -2.02
N PRO A 104 8.97 -7.36 -1.83
CA PRO A 104 7.98 -7.92 -2.75
C PRO A 104 6.62 -7.22 -2.64
N GLY A 105 6.41 -6.40 -1.60
CA GLY A 105 5.11 -5.82 -1.28
C GLY A 105 4.13 -6.85 -0.74
N LEU A 106 2.85 -6.49 -0.75
CA LEU A 106 1.75 -7.35 -0.33
C LEU A 106 0.96 -7.83 -1.55
N VAL A 107 0.31 -8.98 -1.40
CA VAL A 107 -0.59 -9.59 -2.37
C VAL A 107 -1.98 -9.70 -1.77
N GLU A 108 -3.01 -9.65 -2.63
CA GLU A 108 -4.40 -9.84 -2.22
C GLU A 108 -4.60 -11.26 -1.66
N ASP A 109 -5.28 -11.35 -0.52
CA ASP A 109 -5.66 -12.62 0.11
C ASP A 109 -7.17 -12.85 -0.07
N TRP A 110 -7.53 -13.35 -1.25
CA TRP A 110 -8.91 -13.62 -1.62
C TRP A 110 -9.56 -14.72 -0.77
N ASP A 111 -8.75 -15.65 -0.25
CA ASP A 111 -9.22 -16.74 0.59
C ASP A 111 -9.66 -16.26 1.99
N ALA A 112 -9.12 -15.12 2.45
CA ALA A 112 -9.49 -14.52 3.72
C ALA A 112 -10.92 -13.97 3.77
N THR A 113 -11.54 -13.73 2.59
CA THR A 113 -12.94 -13.27 2.49
C THR A 113 -13.66 -14.07 1.43
N PRO A 114 -14.17 -15.29 1.76
CA PRO A 114 -14.92 -16.12 0.83
C PRO A 114 -16.08 -15.36 0.18
N GLY A 115 -16.27 -15.55 -1.13
CA GLY A 115 -17.29 -14.88 -1.94
C GLY A 115 -16.89 -13.51 -2.49
N LEU A 116 -15.87 -12.84 -1.95
CA LEU A 116 -15.48 -11.51 -2.42
C LEU A 116 -15.00 -11.53 -3.88
N HIS A 117 -14.25 -12.56 -4.28
CA HIS A 117 -13.78 -12.69 -5.65
C HIS A 117 -14.94 -12.84 -6.65
N SER A 118 -16.00 -13.60 -6.30
CA SER A 118 -17.22 -13.73 -7.11
C SER A 118 -17.93 -12.38 -7.24
N ALA A 119 -18.13 -11.66 -6.14
CA ALA A 119 -18.75 -10.34 -6.15
C ALA A 119 -18.02 -9.32 -7.05
N TYR A 120 -16.70 -9.43 -7.15
CA TYR A 120 -15.90 -8.65 -8.11
C TYR A 120 -16.16 -9.08 -9.55
N ALA A 121 -16.26 -10.39 -9.82
CA ALA A 121 -16.56 -10.90 -11.15
C ALA A 121 -17.98 -10.52 -11.62
N GLU A 122 -18.94 -10.51 -10.72
CA GLU A 122 -20.33 -10.07 -10.95
C GLU A 122 -20.47 -8.55 -11.08
N GLY A 123 -19.48 -7.80 -10.56
CA GLY A 123 -19.36 -6.34 -10.74
C GLY A 123 -20.16 -5.50 -9.76
N TRP A 124 -20.75 -6.06 -8.68
CA TRP A 124 -21.35 -5.27 -7.60
C TRP A 124 -20.35 -4.96 -6.48
N ALA A 125 -19.18 -5.59 -6.49
CA ALA A 125 -18.04 -5.18 -5.67
C ALA A 125 -16.84 -4.79 -6.53
N ALA A 126 -16.04 -3.84 -6.06
CA ALA A 126 -14.78 -3.41 -6.67
C ALA A 126 -13.94 -2.65 -5.65
N SER A 127 -12.68 -2.34 -5.97
CA SER A 127 -11.83 -1.56 -5.07
C SER A 127 -10.79 -0.75 -5.81
N SER A 128 -10.41 0.38 -5.23
CA SER A 128 -9.25 1.17 -5.62
C SER A 128 -7.91 0.48 -5.32
N TYR A 129 -7.91 -0.62 -4.61
CA TYR A 129 -6.71 -1.39 -4.25
C TYR A 129 -6.42 -2.54 -5.22
N VAL A 130 -7.39 -2.90 -6.06
CA VAL A 130 -7.26 -3.95 -7.08
C VAL A 130 -7.24 -3.29 -8.46
N PRO A 131 -6.07 -3.19 -9.12
CA PRO A 131 -5.93 -2.42 -10.36
C PRO A 131 -6.90 -2.84 -11.47
N GLY A 132 -7.24 -4.13 -11.56
CA GLY A 132 -8.18 -4.66 -12.56
C GLY A 132 -9.61 -4.19 -12.38
N SER A 133 -10.06 -3.94 -11.15
CA SER A 133 -11.42 -3.47 -10.84
C SER A 133 -11.52 -1.96 -10.62
N THR A 134 -10.40 -1.28 -10.35
CA THR A 134 -10.38 0.16 -10.06
C THR A 134 -11.14 1.03 -11.07
N PRO A 135 -11.02 0.80 -12.41
CA PRO A 135 -11.73 1.62 -13.40
C PRO A 135 -13.25 1.52 -13.33
N THR A 136 -13.80 0.45 -12.73
CA THR A 136 -15.26 0.26 -12.64
C THR A 136 -15.88 0.98 -11.43
N VAL A 137 -15.07 1.37 -10.43
CA VAL A 137 -15.55 1.97 -9.18
C VAL A 137 -16.31 3.28 -9.42
N TRP A 138 -15.68 4.25 -10.10
CA TRP A 138 -16.30 5.56 -10.31
C TRP A 138 -17.59 5.52 -11.14
N PRO A 139 -17.64 4.82 -12.29
CA PRO A 139 -18.88 4.65 -13.03
C PRO A 139 -20.01 4.04 -12.20
N ARG A 140 -19.73 3.03 -11.39
CA ARG A 140 -20.71 2.41 -10.49
C ARG A 140 -21.22 3.40 -9.45
N LEU A 141 -20.32 4.07 -8.71
CA LEU A 141 -20.71 5.07 -7.70
C LEU A 141 -21.54 6.21 -8.28
N THR A 142 -21.21 6.70 -9.47
CA THR A 142 -21.95 7.81 -10.09
C THR A 142 -23.24 7.40 -10.77
N SER A 143 -23.48 6.12 -11.04
CA SER A 143 -24.76 5.62 -11.57
C SER A 143 -25.86 5.49 -10.50
N LEU A 144 -25.50 5.41 -9.23
CA LEU A 144 -26.46 5.28 -8.13
C LEU A 144 -27.35 6.51 -8.01
N ARG A 145 -28.62 6.28 -7.72
CA ARG A 145 -29.63 7.32 -7.48
C ARG A 145 -30.31 7.18 -6.11
N GLY A 146 -30.00 6.14 -5.37
CA GLY A 146 -30.47 5.78 -4.05
C GLY A 146 -29.94 4.40 -3.72
N GLY A 147 -30.33 3.86 -2.56
CA GLY A 147 -29.97 2.52 -2.13
C GLY A 147 -28.81 2.44 -1.13
N SER A 148 -28.12 1.31 -1.07
CA SER A 148 -27.16 0.98 -0.03
C SER A 148 -25.75 0.77 -0.59
N VAL A 149 -24.77 1.49 -0.04
CA VAL A 149 -23.37 1.46 -0.47
C VAL A 149 -22.45 1.17 0.70
N LEU A 150 -21.56 0.20 0.52
CA LEU A 150 -20.56 -0.18 1.51
C LEU A 150 -19.16 0.29 1.08
N PHE A 151 -18.41 0.85 2.02
CA PHE A 151 -16.97 1.07 1.90
C PHE A 151 -16.25 0.33 3.02
N THR A 152 -15.05 -0.19 2.72
CA THR A 152 -14.23 -0.84 3.74
C THR A 152 -12.82 -0.28 3.76
N VAL A 153 -12.24 -0.18 4.95
CA VAL A 153 -10.80 -0.05 5.15
C VAL A 153 -10.27 -1.46 5.42
N PRO A 154 -9.22 -1.92 4.73
CA PRO A 154 -8.69 -3.26 4.94
C PRO A 154 -8.03 -3.37 6.31
N PRO A 155 -8.11 -4.54 6.98
CA PRO A 155 -7.29 -4.80 8.16
C PRO A 155 -5.80 -4.86 7.83
N GLU A 156 -4.95 -4.66 8.82
CA GLU A 156 -3.50 -4.83 8.64
C GLU A 156 -3.13 -6.34 8.50
N PRO A 157 -2.11 -6.64 7.71
CA PRO A 157 -1.24 -5.72 6.97
C PRO A 157 -1.92 -5.18 5.70
N ALA A 158 -1.77 -3.89 5.45
CA ALA A 158 -2.31 -3.26 4.26
C ALA A 158 -1.43 -2.10 3.76
N SER A 159 -1.37 -1.91 2.45
CA SER A 159 -0.63 -0.80 1.86
C SER A 159 -1.37 0.52 2.11
N CYS A 160 -0.99 1.25 3.18
CA CYS A 160 -1.60 2.53 3.54
C CYS A 160 -3.14 2.46 3.71
N GLY A 161 -3.65 1.53 4.55
CA GLY A 161 -5.07 1.22 4.72
C GLY A 161 -6.03 2.43 4.76
N PRO A 162 -5.76 3.49 5.57
CA PRO A 162 -6.66 4.65 5.65
C PRO A 162 -6.87 5.41 4.35
N THR A 163 -6.01 5.25 3.33
CA THR A 163 -6.24 5.90 2.02
C THR A 163 -7.41 5.31 1.24
N ALA A 164 -7.94 4.15 1.66
CA ALA A 164 -9.19 3.58 1.14
C ALA A 164 -10.41 4.46 1.38
N LEU A 165 -10.32 5.47 2.26
CA LEU A 165 -11.34 6.48 2.48
C LEU A 165 -11.47 7.48 1.32
N LYS A 166 -10.45 7.62 0.45
CA LYS A 166 -10.50 8.59 -0.66
C LYS A 166 -11.72 8.41 -1.59
N PRO A 167 -12.03 7.19 -2.10
CA PRO A 167 -13.22 6.97 -2.91
C PRO A 167 -14.54 7.31 -2.19
N LEU A 168 -14.65 7.01 -0.89
CA LEU A 168 -15.82 7.36 -0.09
C LEU A 168 -16.06 8.88 -0.09
N PHE A 169 -15.05 9.66 0.28
CA PHE A 169 -15.17 11.11 0.35
C PHE A 169 -15.45 11.73 -1.03
N LEU A 170 -14.81 11.23 -2.09
CA LEU A 170 -15.02 11.70 -3.44
C LEU A 170 -16.43 11.38 -3.95
N ALA A 171 -16.96 10.20 -3.62
CA ALA A 171 -18.33 9.80 -3.93
C ALA A 171 -19.35 10.64 -3.15
N CYS A 172 -19.20 10.79 -1.85
CA CYS A 172 -20.09 11.62 -1.03
C CYS A 172 -20.10 13.09 -1.50
N ASP A 173 -18.94 13.66 -1.86
CA ASP A 173 -18.88 15.01 -2.42
C ASP A 173 -19.61 15.09 -3.77
N HIS A 174 -19.53 14.07 -4.62
CA HIS A 174 -20.29 13.98 -5.85
C HIS A 174 -21.79 13.88 -5.58
N TRP A 175 -22.25 12.96 -4.74
CA TRP A 175 -23.66 12.74 -4.43
C TRP A 175 -24.30 13.95 -3.74
N ARG A 176 -23.56 14.64 -2.86
CA ARG A 176 -24.04 15.89 -2.24
C ARG A 176 -24.28 16.98 -3.29
N ARG A 177 -23.38 17.14 -4.28
CA ARG A 177 -23.52 18.13 -5.35
C ARG A 177 -24.60 17.78 -6.37
N THR A 178 -24.93 16.54 -6.54
CA THR A 178 -25.99 16.06 -7.44
C THR A 178 -27.33 15.87 -6.73
N GLY A 179 -27.39 16.09 -5.41
CA GLY A 179 -28.60 15.95 -4.62
C GLY A 179 -28.98 14.50 -4.26
N VAL A 180 -28.12 13.52 -4.57
CA VAL A 180 -28.39 12.09 -4.40
C VAL A 180 -28.02 11.57 -3.00
N LEU A 181 -27.16 12.28 -2.25
CA LEU A 181 -26.60 11.77 -1.00
C LEU A 181 -27.69 11.40 0.04
N ALA A 182 -28.79 12.15 0.10
CA ALA A 182 -29.87 11.89 1.05
C ALA A 182 -30.66 10.60 0.77
N ASP A 183 -30.61 10.11 -0.46
CA ASP A 183 -31.29 8.89 -0.89
C ASP A 183 -30.40 7.64 -0.79
N LEU A 184 -29.15 7.82 -0.32
CA LEU A 184 -28.16 6.74 -0.16
C LEU A 184 -27.89 6.43 1.30
N GLN A 185 -27.89 5.14 1.62
CA GLN A 185 -27.37 4.63 2.87
C GLN A 185 -25.88 4.30 2.73
N VAL A 186 -25.01 5.21 3.14
CA VAL A 186 -23.56 5.04 3.05
C VAL A 186 -23.03 4.44 4.33
N ARG A 187 -22.39 3.29 4.22
CA ARG A 187 -21.77 2.57 5.34
C ARG A 187 -20.27 2.46 5.17
N LEU A 188 -19.54 2.59 6.26
CA LEU A 188 -18.09 2.42 6.33
C LEU A 188 -17.72 1.37 7.38
N VAL A 189 -17.00 0.32 6.98
CA VAL A 189 -16.43 -0.68 7.88
C VAL A 189 -14.98 -0.33 8.18
N LEU A 190 -14.67 -0.18 9.47
CA LEU A 190 -13.33 0.07 9.99
C LEU A 190 -12.86 -1.13 10.83
N PRO A 191 -11.68 -1.70 10.58
CA PRO A 191 -11.15 -2.82 11.36
C PRO A 191 -10.68 -2.42 12.76
N ALA A 192 -10.56 -1.14 13.05
CA ALA A 192 -10.14 -0.59 14.32
C ALA A 192 -11.18 0.39 14.89
N ALA A 193 -10.98 0.83 16.15
CA ALA A 193 -11.84 1.82 16.80
C ALA A 193 -11.86 3.18 16.08
N THR A 194 -10.78 3.53 15.39
CA THR A 194 -10.63 4.78 14.64
C THR A 194 -10.05 4.54 13.25
N ALA A 195 -10.16 5.53 12.38
CA ALA A 195 -9.73 5.41 10.98
C ALA A 195 -8.20 5.44 10.81
N THR A 196 -7.49 6.25 11.62
CA THR A 196 -6.05 6.46 11.48
C THR A 196 -5.23 6.12 12.72
N GLY A 197 -5.82 6.14 13.91
CA GLY A 197 -5.12 6.06 15.19
C GLY A 197 -4.39 7.36 15.58
N LEU A 198 -4.66 8.46 14.87
CA LEU A 198 -4.10 9.78 15.14
C LEU A 198 -5.20 10.71 15.62
N THR A 199 -5.13 11.18 16.87
CA THR A 199 -6.22 11.89 17.56
C THR A 199 -6.78 13.08 16.76
N GLU A 200 -5.91 13.93 16.22
CA GLU A 200 -6.32 15.12 15.47
C GLU A 200 -6.96 14.77 14.12
N ALA A 201 -6.38 13.80 13.42
CA ALA A 201 -6.91 13.30 12.16
C ALA A 201 -8.26 12.61 12.35
N ASP A 202 -8.35 11.75 13.37
CA ASP A 202 -9.57 10.99 13.65
C ASP A 202 -10.72 11.91 14.08
N ARG A 203 -10.47 12.95 14.90
CA ARG A 203 -11.49 13.95 15.24
C ARG A 203 -12.07 14.62 13.98
N PHE A 204 -11.20 15.06 13.07
CA PHE A 204 -11.65 15.63 11.81
C PHE A 204 -12.48 14.64 10.98
N LEU A 205 -12.04 13.37 10.89
CA LEU A 205 -12.73 12.34 10.11
C LEU A 205 -14.09 11.98 10.72
N GLU A 206 -14.21 11.92 12.04
CA GLU A 206 -15.50 11.69 12.73
C GLU A 206 -16.51 12.79 12.43
N ASP A 207 -16.10 14.06 12.52
CA ASP A 207 -16.95 15.19 12.15
C ASP A 207 -17.36 15.14 10.67
N ALA A 208 -16.43 14.73 9.80
CA ALA A 208 -16.71 14.60 8.37
C ALA A 208 -17.67 13.45 8.07
N PHE A 209 -17.53 12.28 8.71
CA PHE A 209 -18.47 11.16 8.57
C PHE A 209 -19.87 11.54 9.05
N ALA A 210 -19.97 12.15 10.22
CA ALA A 210 -21.25 12.63 10.76
C ALA A 210 -21.92 13.66 9.83
N GLY A 211 -21.15 14.63 9.33
CA GLY A 211 -21.66 15.67 8.42
C GLY A 211 -22.07 15.14 7.02
N LEU A 212 -21.66 13.92 6.67
CA LEU A 212 -22.03 13.23 5.43
C LEU A 212 -23.12 12.17 5.65
N GLY A 213 -23.52 11.90 6.90
CA GLY A 213 -24.49 10.86 7.23
C GLY A 213 -23.95 9.43 7.03
N VAL A 214 -22.63 9.23 7.13
CA VAL A 214 -22.01 7.92 6.98
C VAL A 214 -22.17 7.09 8.27
N GLU A 215 -22.79 5.90 8.17
CA GLU A 215 -22.82 4.93 9.26
C GLU A 215 -21.45 4.25 9.38
N VAL A 216 -20.73 4.48 10.48
CA VAL A 216 -19.41 3.89 10.71
C VAL A 216 -19.48 2.68 11.61
N LEU A 217 -19.11 1.52 11.08
CA LEU A 217 -19.06 0.21 11.76
C LEU A 217 -17.60 -0.05 12.16
N ARG A 218 -17.29 0.23 13.43
CA ARG A 218 -15.93 0.15 13.99
C ARG A 218 -15.60 -1.25 14.51
N GLU A 219 -14.31 -1.54 14.61
CA GLU A 219 -13.79 -2.82 15.11
C GLU A 219 -14.46 -4.00 14.40
N SER A 220 -14.71 -3.81 13.09
CA SER A 220 -15.47 -4.72 12.27
C SER A 220 -14.71 -5.05 10.98
N VAL A 221 -14.83 -6.29 10.54
CA VAL A 221 -14.14 -6.80 9.34
C VAL A 221 -15.14 -7.58 8.50
N VAL A 222 -15.07 -7.46 7.17
CA VAL A 222 -15.84 -8.32 6.27
C VAL A 222 -15.25 -9.72 6.31
N GLU A 223 -16.04 -10.65 6.84
CA GLU A 223 -15.66 -12.06 7.00
C GLU A 223 -16.08 -12.92 5.80
N ARG A 224 -17.21 -12.60 5.19
CA ARG A 224 -17.75 -13.32 4.04
C ARG A 224 -18.65 -12.42 3.19
N VAL A 225 -18.74 -12.75 1.92
CA VAL A 225 -19.61 -12.10 0.93
C VAL A 225 -20.53 -13.16 0.32
N ASP A 226 -21.81 -12.83 0.18
CA ASP A 226 -22.79 -13.64 -0.52
C ASP A 226 -23.20 -12.89 -1.79
N GLY A 227 -22.83 -13.46 -2.96
CA GLY A 227 -23.06 -12.86 -4.26
C GLY A 227 -24.56 -12.81 -4.61
N ASP A 228 -25.27 -13.89 -4.40
CA ASP A 228 -26.69 -14.00 -4.78
C ASP A 228 -27.59 -13.05 -3.98
N LEU A 229 -27.24 -12.81 -2.72
CA LEU A 229 -27.98 -11.92 -1.81
C LEU A 229 -27.43 -10.48 -1.78
N HIS A 230 -26.40 -10.17 -2.53
CA HIS A 230 -25.67 -8.87 -2.45
C HIS A 230 -25.46 -8.46 -1.00
N SER A 231 -24.93 -9.37 -0.19
CA SER A 231 -24.75 -9.16 1.24
C SER A 231 -23.34 -9.45 1.71
N VAL A 232 -22.96 -8.84 2.83
CA VAL A 232 -21.71 -9.11 3.52
C VAL A 232 -21.99 -9.51 4.96
N THR A 233 -21.23 -10.48 5.46
CA THR A 233 -21.18 -10.82 6.86
C THR A 233 -19.98 -10.15 7.49
N LEU A 234 -20.20 -9.39 8.56
CA LEU A 234 -19.18 -8.75 9.34
C LEU A 234 -18.91 -9.53 10.62
N SER A 235 -17.64 -9.69 10.97
CA SER A 235 -17.21 -9.96 12.33
C SER A 235 -17.18 -8.62 13.07
N THR A 236 -17.82 -8.54 14.23
CA THR A 236 -17.92 -7.35 15.08
C THR A 236 -17.61 -7.69 16.54
N PRO A 237 -17.33 -6.72 17.43
CA PRO A 237 -17.08 -6.99 18.86
C PRO A 237 -18.23 -7.71 19.57
N THR A 238 -19.45 -7.58 19.07
CA THR A 238 -20.66 -8.17 19.66
C THR A 238 -21.12 -9.45 18.94
N GLY A 239 -20.35 -9.95 17.98
CA GLY A 239 -20.67 -11.14 17.19
C GLY A 239 -20.81 -10.84 15.69
N SER A 240 -21.47 -11.73 14.96
CA SER A 240 -21.63 -11.59 13.52
C SER A 240 -22.84 -10.70 13.18
N ARG A 241 -22.66 -9.82 12.18
CA ARG A 241 -23.72 -8.93 11.64
C ARG A 241 -23.78 -9.07 10.11
N VAL A 242 -24.98 -9.25 9.56
CA VAL A 242 -25.20 -9.27 8.11
C VAL A 242 -25.70 -7.90 7.64
N LEU A 243 -25.11 -7.40 6.55
CA LEU A 243 -25.57 -6.25 5.80
C LEU A 243 -26.01 -6.74 4.43
N GLY A 244 -27.30 -6.66 4.12
CA GLY A 244 -27.88 -7.07 2.85
C GLY A 244 -28.28 -5.90 1.96
N ASP A 245 -28.82 -6.26 0.79
CA ASP A 245 -29.37 -5.33 -0.21
C ASP A 245 -28.35 -4.24 -0.62
N LEU A 246 -27.11 -4.65 -0.85
CA LEU A 246 -26.04 -3.74 -1.29
C LEU A 246 -26.11 -3.51 -2.79
N ASP A 247 -26.30 -2.25 -3.21
CA ASP A 247 -26.24 -1.85 -4.62
C ASP A 247 -24.78 -1.80 -5.12
N PHE A 248 -23.85 -1.48 -4.23
CA PHE A 248 -22.41 -1.49 -4.53
C PHE A 248 -21.56 -1.60 -3.26
N ALA A 249 -20.46 -2.35 -3.34
CA ALA A 249 -19.45 -2.42 -2.30
C ALA A 249 -18.06 -2.02 -2.83
N HIS A 250 -17.51 -0.91 -2.31
CA HIS A 250 -16.06 -0.67 -2.38
C HIS A 250 -15.40 -1.50 -1.28
N ALA A 251 -15.25 -2.79 -1.54
CA ALA A 251 -14.74 -3.76 -0.58
C ALA A 251 -13.27 -4.07 -0.88
N VAL A 252 -12.37 -3.58 -0.03
CA VAL A 252 -10.93 -3.84 -0.18
C VAL A 252 -10.63 -5.24 0.33
N PRO A 253 -9.98 -6.13 -0.46
CA PRO A 253 -9.58 -7.45 0.00
C PRO A 253 -8.57 -7.38 1.13
N HIS A 254 -8.44 -8.44 1.91
CA HIS A 254 -7.32 -8.62 2.83
C HIS A 254 -6.01 -8.72 2.06
N TYR A 255 -4.91 -8.45 2.73
CA TYR A 255 -3.57 -8.53 2.17
C TYR A 255 -2.67 -9.39 3.04
N ARG A 256 -1.67 -9.99 2.41
CA ARG A 256 -0.59 -10.71 3.10
C ARG A 256 0.73 -10.55 2.35
N ALA A 257 1.83 -10.79 3.01
CA ALA A 257 3.10 -10.94 2.30
C ALA A 257 3.09 -12.23 1.43
N PRO A 258 3.88 -12.31 0.37
CA PRO A 258 4.04 -13.54 -0.41
C PRO A 258 4.47 -14.70 0.47
N ARG A 259 3.90 -15.89 0.25
CA ARG A 259 4.11 -17.09 1.10
C ARG A 259 5.58 -17.47 1.26
N PHE A 260 6.41 -17.26 0.26
CA PHE A 260 7.83 -17.57 0.33
C PHE A 260 8.56 -16.89 1.50
N VAL A 261 8.01 -15.80 2.07
CA VAL A 261 8.58 -15.12 3.25
C VAL A 261 8.43 -16.02 4.49
N ALA A 262 7.22 -16.50 4.73
CA ALA A 262 6.94 -17.40 5.84
C ALA A 262 7.57 -18.79 5.63
N ASP A 263 7.48 -19.32 4.40
CA ASP A 263 8.02 -20.63 4.02
C ASP A 263 9.56 -20.71 4.19
N ALA A 264 10.24 -19.55 4.06
CA ALA A 264 11.68 -19.43 4.28
C ALA A 264 12.09 -19.16 5.75
N GLY A 265 11.14 -19.10 6.68
CA GLY A 265 11.40 -18.77 8.07
C GLY A 265 11.83 -17.32 8.30
N LEU A 266 11.46 -16.39 7.38
CA LEU A 266 11.87 -14.99 7.45
C LEU A 266 10.84 -14.09 8.15
N SER A 267 9.74 -14.64 8.66
CA SER A 267 8.67 -13.86 9.31
C SER A 267 8.78 -13.89 10.83
N ALA A 268 8.40 -12.78 11.47
CA ALA A 268 8.28 -12.71 12.92
C ALA A 268 6.97 -13.29 13.44
N ASP A 269 6.99 -13.91 14.64
CA ASP A 269 5.79 -14.39 15.31
C ASP A 269 4.79 -13.26 15.60
N ARG A 270 5.28 -12.05 15.93
CA ARG A 270 4.49 -10.86 16.23
C ARG A 270 3.75 -10.28 15.02
N SER A 271 4.23 -10.57 13.81
CA SER A 271 3.68 -10.08 12.53
C SER A 271 3.75 -11.18 11.49
N PRO A 272 2.91 -12.23 11.61
CA PRO A 272 2.99 -13.41 10.76
C PRO A 272 2.97 -13.05 9.26
N GLY A 273 3.93 -13.59 8.53
CA GLY A 273 4.08 -13.39 7.10
C GLY A 273 4.89 -12.16 6.69
N LEU A 274 5.08 -11.15 7.55
CA LEU A 274 5.98 -10.02 7.25
C LEU A 274 7.43 -10.38 7.57
N VAL A 275 8.38 -9.80 6.81
CA VAL A 275 9.82 -10.03 7.02
C VAL A 275 10.25 -9.43 8.35
N ASP A 276 10.85 -10.28 9.23
CA ASP A 276 11.32 -9.88 10.55
C ASP A 276 12.63 -9.09 10.47
N VAL A 277 12.52 -7.78 10.45
CA VAL A 277 13.66 -6.87 10.48
C VAL A 277 13.69 -6.07 11.78
N ASP A 278 14.89 -5.63 12.13
CA ASP A 278 15.04 -4.51 13.05
C ASP A 278 14.46 -3.25 12.39
N PRO A 279 13.42 -2.61 12.96
CA PRO A 279 12.68 -1.54 12.29
C PRO A 279 13.48 -0.25 12.14
N GLU A 280 14.60 -0.11 12.84
CA GLU A 280 15.48 1.04 12.72
C GLU A 280 16.57 0.82 11.67
N THR A 281 17.18 -0.37 11.64
CA THR A 281 18.28 -0.65 10.72
C THR A 281 17.83 -1.28 9.42
N LEU A 282 16.63 -1.88 9.35
CA LEU A 282 16.03 -2.56 8.21
C LEU A 282 16.72 -3.90 7.88
N ARG A 283 17.55 -4.42 8.80
CA ARG A 283 18.27 -5.68 8.68
C ARG A 283 17.47 -6.80 9.33
N HIS A 284 17.42 -7.97 8.70
CA HIS A 284 16.80 -9.15 9.30
C HIS A 284 17.49 -9.50 10.62
N ARG A 285 16.69 -9.86 11.63
CA ARG A 285 17.21 -10.06 13.01
C ARG A 285 18.16 -11.25 13.13
N GLU A 286 17.91 -12.31 12.38
CA GLU A 286 18.70 -13.54 12.44
C GLU A 286 19.66 -13.68 11.26
N HIS A 287 19.24 -13.28 10.05
CA HIS A 287 20.01 -13.44 8.80
C HIS A 287 20.70 -12.16 8.40
N GLY A 288 21.95 -11.99 8.80
CA GLY A 288 22.70 -10.74 8.62
C GLY A 288 22.94 -10.30 7.16
N GLY A 289 22.78 -11.18 6.17
CA GLY A 289 22.84 -10.88 4.74
C GLY A 289 21.49 -10.47 4.14
N VAL A 290 20.39 -10.60 4.91
CA VAL A 290 19.02 -10.31 4.46
C VAL A 290 18.54 -8.98 5.04
N TRP A 291 17.85 -8.20 4.19
CA TRP A 291 17.30 -6.89 4.51
C TRP A 291 15.89 -6.78 3.91
N ALA A 292 15.04 -5.93 4.47
CA ALA A 292 13.74 -5.67 3.86
C ALA A 292 13.26 -4.23 4.05
N ILE A 293 12.50 -3.74 3.06
CA ILE A 293 11.79 -2.45 3.08
C ILE A 293 10.44 -2.56 2.38
N GLY A 294 9.59 -1.58 2.62
CA GLY A 294 8.25 -1.50 2.04
C GLY A 294 7.23 -2.34 2.79
N ASP A 295 6.11 -2.61 2.13
CA ASP A 295 4.90 -3.12 2.78
C ASP A 295 5.04 -4.54 3.34
N ALA A 296 5.99 -5.34 2.83
CA ALA A 296 6.26 -6.69 3.32
C ALA A 296 7.21 -6.76 4.52
N ALA A 297 7.80 -5.64 4.96
CA ALA A 297 8.72 -5.59 6.09
C ALA A 297 7.99 -5.17 7.37
N ASP A 298 8.27 -5.85 8.49
CA ASP A 298 7.76 -5.46 9.81
C ASP A 298 8.57 -4.29 10.38
N LEU A 299 8.14 -3.08 10.05
CA LEU A 299 8.82 -1.84 10.42
C LEU A 299 8.23 -1.16 11.67
N ALA A 300 7.27 -1.78 12.33
CA ALA A 300 6.54 -1.21 13.46
C ALA A 300 5.96 0.20 13.15
N THR A 301 5.57 0.41 11.89
CA THR A 301 4.90 1.61 11.40
C THR A 301 4.03 1.24 10.20
N ARG A 302 2.98 2.02 9.94
CA ARG A 302 2.10 1.71 8.80
C ARG A 302 2.83 1.83 7.47
N PRO A 303 2.69 0.87 6.56
CA PRO A 303 3.28 0.95 5.24
C PRO A 303 2.75 2.15 4.46
N SER A 304 3.64 2.88 3.79
CA SER A 304 3.23 3.96 2.88
C SER A 304 4.25 4.21 1.77
N GLY A 305 3.76 4.61 0.61
CA GLY A 305 4.62 4.95 -0.53
C GLY A 305 5.55 6.14 -0.24
N GLY A 306 5.13 7.07 0.61
CA GLY A 306 5.94 8.23 0.98
C GLY A 306 7.07 7.91 1.97
N ALA A 307 6.88 6.90 2.82
CA ALA A 307 7.89 6.41 3.75
C ALA A 307 9.11 5.82 3.03
N LEU A 308 8.88 5.19 1.86
CA LEU A 308 9.93 4.52 1.11
C LEU A 308 11.12 5.41 0.75
N ARG A 309 10.92 6.70 0.54
CA ARG A 309 12.04 7.63 0.29
C ARG A 309 13.06 7.65 1.42
N LYS A 310 12.61 7.61 2.70
CA LYS A 310 13.48 7.53 3.86
C LYS A 310 14.05 6.12 4.05
N GLN A 311 13.24 5.10 3.85
CA GLN A 311 13.67 3.70 3.95
C GLN A 311 14.77 3.38 2.91
N VAL A 312 14.62 3.83 1.67
CA VAL A 312 15.64 3.65 0.61
C VAL A 312 16.94 4.35 0.95
N ASP A 313 16.91 5.60 1.46
CA ASP A 313 18.14 6.30 1.88
C ASP A 313 18.84 5.59 3.03
N VAL A 314 18.09 5.16 4.06
CA VAL A 314 18.63 4.44 5.20
C VAL A 314 19.24 3.12 4.75
N LEU A 315 18.49 2.32 3.96
CA LEU A 315 18.95 1.00 3.54
C LEU A 315 20.17 1.07 2.63
N ALA A 316 20.20 1.96 1.64
CA ALA A 316 21.35 2.11 0.74
C ALA A 316 22.64 2.44 1.52
N ARG A 317 22.55 3.33 2.51
CA ARG A 317 23.67 3.63 3.41
C ARG A 317 24.05 2.45 4.30
N ASN A 318 23.06 1.70 4.81
CA ASN A 318 23.28 0.57 5.68
C ASN A 318 23.95 -0.61 4.95
N LEU A 319 23.59 -0.86 3.70
CA LEU A 319 24.26 -1.88 2.87
C LEU A 319 25.74 -1.54 2.70
N THR A 320 26.07 -0.27 2.43
CA THR A 320 27.47 0.17 2.35
C THR A 320 28.17 0.11 3.70
N ALA A 321 27.51 0.55 4.78
CA ALA A 321 28.08 0.54 6.13
C ALA A 321 28.37 -0.89 6.62
N ALA A 322 27.45 -1.83 6.40
CA ALA A 322 27.62 -3.24 6.77
C ALA A 322 28.85 -3.88 6.09
N ARG A 323 29.10 -3.56 4.81
CA ARG A 323 30.28 -4.05 4.07
C ARG A 323 31.60 -3.49 4.58
N THR A 324 31.56 -2.30 5.16
CA THR A 324 32.77 -1.61 5.65
C THR A 324 32.93 -1.63 7.17
N GLY A 325 32.08 -2.39 7.88
CA GLY A 325 32.09 -2.50 9.34
C GLY A 325 31.75 -1.19 10.07
N ARG A 326 31.03 -0.24 9.41
CA ARG A 326 30.63 1.04 10.00
C ARG A 326 29.29 0.91 10.71
N ALA A 327 29.01 1.86 11.61
CA ALA A 327 27.72 1.95 12.29
C ALA A 327 26.56 2.16 11.30
N LEU A 328 25.45 1.45 11.57
CA LEU A 328 24.25 1.54 10.75
C LEU A 328 23.45 2.83 11.07
N LYS A 329 22.88 3.43 10.04
CA LYS A 329 21.92 4.54 10.16
C LYS A 329 20.58 4.00 10.65
N ARG A 330 19.84 4.82 11.40
CA ARG A 330 18.50 4.47 11.92
C ARG A 330 17.39 5.13 11.12
N TYR A 331 16.34 4.36 10.84
CA TYR A 331 15.08 4.83 10.29
C TYR A 331 14.18 5.31 11.43
N ASP A 332 13.65 6.51 11.33
CA ASP A 332 12.79 7.16 12.34
C ASP A 332 11.35 6.60 12.40
N GLY A 333 11.00 5.71 11.47
CA GLY A 333 9.65 5.17 11.38
C GLY A 333 8.64 6.13 10.74
N TYR A 334 9.11 7.16 10.04
CA TYR A 334 8.25 8.09 9.32
C TYR A 334 7.26 7.38 8.40
N THR A 335 6.01 7.79 8.48
CA THR A 335 4.95 7.36 7.56
C THR A 335 4.05 8.53 7.18
N VAL A 336 3.28 8.37 6.11
CA VAL A 336 2.32 9.36 5.64
C VAL A 336 1.07 8.67 5.10
N MET A 337 -0.10 9.15 5.52
CA MET A 337 -1.40 8.61 5.12
C MET A 337 -2.23 9.74 4.48
N PRO A 338 -2.02 10.05 3.19
CA PRO A 338 -2.73 11.15 2.54
C PRO A 338 -4.18 10.75 2.29
N ILE A 339 -5.12 11.45 2.92
CA ILE A 339 -6.57 11.23 2.79
C ILE A 339 -7.20 12.43 2.10
N THR A 340 -7.77 12.22 0.91
CA THR A 340 -8.59 13.22 0.22
C THR A 340 -9.96 13.22 0.87
N VAL A 341 -10.35 14.35 1.47
CA VAL A 341 -11.58 14.49 2.26
C VAL A 341 -12.68 15.29 1.53
N SER A 342 -12.37 15.78 0.34
CA SER A 342 -13.32 16.38 -0.60
C SER A 342 -12.71 16.38 -2.00
N ARG A 343 -13.46 16.84 -2.99
CA ARG A 343 -12.97 16.89 -4.37
C ARG A 343 -11.61 17.58 -4.55
N ARG A 344 -11.24 18.52 -3.68
CA ARG A 344 -10.05 19.36 -3.83
C ARG A 344 -9.31 19.66 -2.52
N THR A 345 -9.50 18.85 -1.50
CA THR A 345 -8.78 19.00 -0.23
C THR A 345 -8.24 17.66 0.24
N LEU A 346 -7.05 17.68 0.81
CA LEU A 346 -6.35 16.51 1.27
C LEU A 346 -5.65 16.82 2.59
N MET A 347 -5.68 15.87 3.49
CA MET A 347 -4.95 15.82 4.76
C MET A 347 -3.79 14.85 4.61
N LEU A 348 -2.55 15.25 4.97
CA LEU A 348 -1.36 14.44 4.74
C LEU A 348 -1.17 13.35 5.79
N ASN A 349 -1.41 13.64 7.07
CA ASN A 349 -1.19 12.73 8.20
C ASN A 349 0.25 12.18 8.22
N GLU A 350 1.23 13.07 8.29
CA GLU A 350 2.66 12.74 8.35
C GLU A 350 3.11 12.62 9.80
N VAL A 351 3.59 11.43 10.17
CA VAL A 351 4.01 11.13 11.55
C VAL A 351 5.27 10.27 11.58
N GLU A 352 5.95 10.26 12.73
CA GLU A 352 6.96 9.28 13.09
C GLU A 352 6.32 8.03 13.73
N ARG A 353 7.15 7.03 14.08
CA ARG A 353 6.68 5.74 14.64
C ARG A 353 5.85 5.90 15.91
N ASP A 354 6.15 6.88 16.74
CA ASP A 354 5.44 7.17 18.00
C ASP A 354 4.19 8.05 17.82
N GLY A 355 3.80 8.34 16.58
CA GLY A 355 2.63 9.16 16.25
C GLY A 355 2.88 10.67 16.29
N ARG A 356 4.10 11.12 16.61
CA ARG A 356 4.42 12.55 16.59
C ARG A 356 4.35 13.10 15.17
N PRO A 357 3.78 14.32 14.97
CA PRO A 357 3.77 14.99 13.68
C PRO A 357 5.19 15.18 13.12
N SER A 358 5.39 14.79 11.86
CA SER A 358 6.67 14.94 11.17
C SER A 358 6.46 15.52 9.77
N PRO A 359 5.99 16.79 9.67
CA PRO A 359 5.58 17.37 8.41
C PRO A 359 6.80 17.56 7.47
N SER A 360 6.63 17.14 6.21
CA SER A 360 7.64 17.36 5.16
C SER A 360 7.82 18.82 4.81
N VAL A 361 6.81 19.66 5.08
CA VAL A 361 6.89 21.12 4.94
C VAL A 361 6.87 21.73 6.35
N PRO A 362 7.96 22.36 6.78
CA PRO A 362 8.05 22.95 8.12
C PRO A 362 6.90 23.93 8.41
N LEU A 363 6.43 23.97 9.66
CA LEU A 363 5.37 24.86 10.15
C LEU A 363 3.97 24.58 9.55
N ILE A 364 3.80 23.53 8.78
CA ILE A 364 2.49 23.09 8.26
C ILE A 364 1.97 21.98 9.15
N ASP A 365 0.77 22.21 9.71
CA ASP A 365 0.03 21.14 10.40
C ASP A 365 -0.42 20.08 9.38
N PRO A 366 0.07 18.81 9.49
CA PRO A 366 -0.24 17.75 8.54
C PRO A 366 -1.68 17.20 8.69
N PHE A 367 -2.39 17.54 9.77
CA PHE A 367 -3.75 17.07 10.04
C PHE A 367 -4.83 18.03 9.53
N VAL A 368 -4.44 19.21 9.01
CA VAL A 368 -5.38 20.17 8.43
C VAL A 368 -5.51 19.96 6.93
N PRO A 369 -6.72 19.65 6.41
CA PRO A 369 -6.92 19.48 4.97
C PRO A 369 -6.72 20.78 4.19
N ARG A 370 -5.93 20.70 3.09
CA ARG A 370 -5.60 21.87 2.27
C ARG A 370 -5.75 21.59 0.77
N ARG A 371 -6.08 22.62 0.01
CA ARG A 371 -6.24 22.51 -1.45
C ARG A 371 -4.91 22.30 -2.17
N TRP A 372 -3.86 22.96 -1.74
CA TRP A 372 -2.54 22.80 -2.34
C TRP A 372 -1.95 21.40 -2.08
N GLN A 373 -2.21 20.78 -0.92
CA GLN A 373 -1.82 19.41 -0.61
C GLN A 373 -2.49 18.44 -1.58
N TRP A 374 -3.79 18.62 -1.85
CA TRP A 374 -4.49 17.84 -2.86
C TRP A 374 -3.89 18.02 -4.26
N ALA A 375 -3.64 19.26 -4.67
CA ALA A 375 -3.05 19.55 -5.98
C ALA A 375 -1.65 18.93 -6.12
N PHE A 376 -0.85 18.97 -5.05
CA PHE A 376 0.46 18.36 -5.02
C PHE A 376 0.38 16.83 -5.05
N ASP A 377 -0.48 16.19 -4.23
CA ASP A 377 -0.69 14.74 -4.21
C ASP A 377 -1.19 14.22 -5.57
N ARG A 378 -2.13 14.94 -6.17
CA ARG A 378 -2.75 14.54 -7.44
C ARG A 378 -1.85 14.76 -8.66
N TYR A 379 -1.11 15.86 -8.73
CA TYR A 379 -0.35 16.26 -9.92
C TYR A 379 1.16 16.32 -9.71
N GLY A 380 1.61 16.82 -8.57
CA GLY A 380 3.02 17.04 -8.27
C GLY A 380 3.76 15.75 -7.92
N LEU A 381 3.20 14.97 -6.99
CA LEU A 381 3.82 13.72 -6.54
C LEU A 381 4.04 12.70 -7.66
N PRO A 382 3.12 12.50 -8.63
CA PRO A 382 3.40 11.62 -9.76
C PRO A 382 4.65 12.05 -10.55
N GLN A 383 4.89 13.36 -10.75
CA GLN A 383 6.08 13.85 -11.42
C GLN A 383 7.34 13.62 -10.60
N VAL A 384 7.27 13.86 -9.29
CA VAL A 384 8.38 13.56 -8.37
C VAL A 384 8.67 12.06 -8.36
N TYR A 385 7.63 11.22 -8.36
CA TYR A 385 7.74 9.77 -8.40
C TYR A 385 8.53 9.28 -9.62
N TRP A 386 8.05 9.61 -10.80
CA TRP A 386 8.64 9.13 -12.06
C TRP A 386 10.05 9.68 -12.32
N ARG A 387 10.29 10.96 -11.97
CA ARG A 387 11.52 11.67 -12.34
C ARG A 387 12.60 11.67 -11.26
N ARG A 388 12.23 11.42 -10.01
CA ARG A 388 13.18 11.51 -8.89
C ARG A 388 13.21 10.23 -8.05
N ILE A 389 12.06 9.78 -7.51
CA ILE A 389 12.01 8.64 -6.58
C ILE A 389 12.50 7.38 -7.29
N LEU A 390 11.88 6.98 -8.40
CA LEU A 390 12.31 5.80 -9.16
C LEU A 390 13.67 5.93 -9.83
N ARG A 391 14.26 7.11 -9.79
CA ARG A 391 15.62 7.37 -10.30
C ARG A 391 16.66 7.47 -9.19
N GLY A 392 16.31 7.12 -7.94
CA GLY A 392 17.21 7.16 -6.80
C GLY A 392 17.74 8.56 -6.44
N LYS A 393 16.96 9.63 -6.74
CA LYS A 393 17.36 11.03 -6.56
C LYS A 393 16.77 11.70 -5.31
N VAL A 394 16.20 10.92 -4.43
CA VAL A 394 15.60 11.37 -3.15
C VAL A 394 16.00 10.43 -2.03
#